data_6ab35acb55ca5252966624056156cc06
#
_entry.id   6ab35acb55ca5252966624056156cc06
#
_cell.length_a   1.000
_cell.length_b   1.000
_cell.length_c   1.000
_cell.angle_alpha   90.00
_cell.angle_beta   90.00
_cell.angle_gamma   90.00
#
_symmetry.space_group_name_H-M   'P 1'
#
loop_
_entity.id
_entity.type
_entity.pdbx_description
1 polymer ?
#
loop_
_entity_poly.entity_id
_entity_poly.type
_entity_poly.pdbx_seq_one_letter_code
_entity_poly.pdbx_strand_id
1 'polypeptide(L)'
;MSAAAFLNDFHHVATIGATPNNGVDRQAATADDARTRNWFAEWVRRAGWELRVDGIGNMFGLLEWTPGAPFVVIGSHLDSQPLGGRFDGAYGVIAAMHAARSIDLEVAESGMAPRFNLAVVNWFNEEGGRFAPSIMGSSVFAGLLDREKMLAVTDLQGVSVREALDGIGYLGTAEGPELAGYAEIHIEQGRILEREGINIGLVDSSWYTQKLDIEVLGEQSHTGATAMADRHDALVAASKIILMVHDVTKDFAEEALVSSVGQLTLEPNSPIVVARRVHLVADLRSGDPEIVTAARAALLEQIDALAREHDIKVNVKDFDIRPIRRFPKAGLELSAKVAGKLGLSSRRIQTMAGHDSVAMNTVAPSVMLFIPSVDGVSHCEREFTTDDDMVTGLAMLTGVARELVSGALAGQERPTAELATAVAGAAGAMAGGAA
;
A
#
# COMPACT_ATOMS: atom_id res chain seq x y z
N MET A 1 12.19 20.29 16.31
CA MET A 1 13.18 19.87 15.27
C MET A 1 13.12 20.81 14.08
N SER A 2 14.20 20.98 13.30
CA SER A 2 14.20 21.89 12.14
C SER A 2 13.67 21.19 10.88
N ALA A 3 12.94 21.91 10.04
CA ALA A 3 12.53 21.45 8.71
C ALA A 3 13.73 20.98 7.88
N ALA A 4 14.88 21.66 8.01
CA ALA A 4 16.10 21.28 7.30
C ALA A 4 16.61 19.87 7.68
N ALA A 5 16.52 19.47 8.95
CA ALA A 5 16.94 18.11 9.36
C ALA A 5 16.01 17.03 8.76
N PHE A 6 14.72 17.29 8.72
CA PHE A 6 13.74 16.41 8.08
C PHE A 6 14.00 16.26 6.58
N LEU A 7 14.15 17.37 5.87
CA LEU A 7 14.44 17.35 4.43
C LEU A 7 15.78 16.67 4.12
N ASN A 8 16.81 16.89 4.95
CA ASN A 8 18.11 16.22 4.79
C ASN A 8 17.99 14.69 4.94
N ASP A 9 17.23 14.20 5.95
CA ASP A 9 17.00 12.76 6.13
C ASP A 9 16.20 12.17 4.94
N PHE A 10 15.16 12.87 4.49
CA PHE A 10 14.37 12.46 3.32
C PHE A 10 15.23 12.37 2.05
N HIS A 11 15.99 13.41 1.73
CA HIS A 11 16.87 13.42 0.56
C HIS A 11 18.00 12.37 0.66
N HIS A 12 18.49 12.09 1.87
CA HIS A 12 19.46 11.01 2.07
C HIS A 12 18.84 9.64 1.76
N VAL A 13 17.64 9.33 2.31
CA VAL A 13 16.95 8.05 2.04
C VAL A 13 16.60 7.91 0.56
N ALA A 14 16.25 9.00 -0.11
CA ALA A 14 16.03 9.02 -1.55
C ALA A 14 17.25 8.65 -2.40
N THR A 15 18.48 8.67 -1.84
CA THR A 15 19.67 8.18 -2.54
C THR A 15 19.83 6.66 -2.50
N ILE A 16 19.10 5.96 -1.64
CA ILE A 16 19.18 4.50 -1.51
C ILE A 16 18.27 3.87 -2.55
N GLY A 17 18.84 3.06 -3.45
CA GLY A 17 18.12 2.51 -4.60
C GLY A 17 17.77 3.54 -5.67
N ALA A 18 18.43 4.71 -5.68
CA ALA A 18 18.16 5.78 -6.63
C ALA A 18 18.36 5.33 -8.07
N THR A 19 17.43 5.71 -8.94
CA THR A 19 17.49 5.47 -10.38
C THR A 19 18.02 6.70 -11.14
N PRO A 20 18.45 6.56 -12.40
CA PRO A 20 18.97 7.68 -13.18
C PRO A 20 17.99 8.84 -13.40
N ASN A 21 16.66 8.58 -13.28
CA ASN A 21 15.62 9.58 -13.54
C ASN A 21 14.99 10.11 -12.24
N ASN A 22 15.72 10.13 -11.13
CA ASN A 22 15.29 10.61 -9.80
C ASN A 22 14.20 9.79 -9.10
N GLY A 23 13.94 8.57 -9.53
CA GLY A 23 13.13 7.61 -8.81
C GLY A 23 13.95 6.73 -7.88
N VAL A 24 13.32 5.66 -7.39
CA VAL A 24 13.96 4.62 -6.58
C VAL A 24 13.49 3.22 -7.03
N ASP A 25 14.36 2.22 -6.81
CA ASP A 25 14.00 0.80 -6.93
C ASP A 25 14.53 0.07 -5.70
N ARG A 26 13.67 -0.12 -4.71
CA ARG A 26 13.97 -0.77 -3.44
C ARG A 26 12.81 -1.64 -2.99
N GLN A 27 12.43 -2.58 -3.85
CA GLN A 27 11.35 -3.50 -3.59
C GLN A 27 11.60 -4.31 -2.31
N ALA A 28 10.53 -4.76 -1.68
CA ALA A 28 10.56 -5.45 -0.38
C ALA A 28 11.62 -6.55 -0.29
N ALA A 29 12.40 -6.53 0.78
CA ALA A 29 13.48 -7.46 1.08
C ALA A 29 14.55 -7.60 -0.02
N THR A 30 14.78 -6.55 -0.81
CA THR A 30 15.98 -6.43 -1.67
C THR A 30 17.16 -5.87 -0.88
N ALA A 31 18.34 -5.84 -1.49
CA ALA A 31 19.53 -5.25 -0.88
C ALA A 31 19.36 -3.75 -0.59
N ASP A 32 18.63 -3.02 -1.44
CA ASP A 32 18.39 -1.59 -1.23
C ASP A 32 17.30 -1.34 -0.19
N ASP A 33 16.25 -2.19 -0.10
CA ASP A 33 15.34 -2.17 1.04
C ASP A 33 16.10 -2.47 2.36
N ALA A 34 17.01 -3.43 2.37
CA ALA A 34 17.87 -3.69 3.54
C ALA A 34 18.68 -2.45 3.97
N ARG A 35 19.17 -1.65 3.03
CA ARG A 35 19.88 -0.40 3.33
C ARG A 35 18.97 0.65 3.97
N THR A 36 17.73 0.82 3.48
CA THR A 36 16.75 1.73 4.10
C THR A 36 16.35 1.24 5.49
N ARG A 37 16.16 -0.07 5.69
CA ARG A 37 15.88 -0.68 6.98
C ARG A 37 17.04 -0.48 7.97
N ASN A 38 18.27 -0.63 7.52
CA ASN A 38 19.46 -0.35 8.34
C ASN A 38 19.51 1.11 8.76
N TRP A 39 19.21 2.04 7.84
CA TRP A 39 19.13 3.47 8.13
C TRP A 39 18.06 3.78 9.19
N PHE A 40 16.84 3.24 9.03
CA PHE A 40 15.76 3.38 10.02
C PHE A 40 16.18 2.84 11.39
N ALA A 41 16.74 1.63 11.43
CA ALA A 41 17.20 0.99 12.66
C ALA A 41 18.27 1.82 13.38
N GLU A 42 19.23 2.35 12.63
CA GLU A 42 20.29 3.20 13.17
C GLU A 42 19.73 4.54 13.70
N TRP A 43 18.81 5.14 12.96
CA TRP A 43 18.15 6.38 13.38
C TRP A 43 17.37 6.18 14.69
N VAL A 44 16.58 5.10 14.82
CA VAL A 44 15.83 4.73 16.02
C VAL A 44 16.78 4.56 17.22
N ARG A 45 17.91 3.85 17.04
CA ARG A 45 18.91 3.66 18.10
C ARG A 45 19.58 4.97 18.52
N ARG A 46 19.93 5.83 17.58
CA ARG A 46 20.48 7.18 17.88
C ARG A 46 19.50 8.06 18.63
N ALA A 47 18.22 7.93 18.35
CA ALA A 47 17.17 8.64 19.10
C ALA A 47 17.04 8.11 20.54
N GLY A 48 17.64 6.97 20.89
CA GLY A 48 17.55 6.34 22.19
C GLY A 48 16.27 5.49 22.35
N TRP A 49 15.60 5.14 21.26
CA TRP A 49 14.36 4.38 21.26
C TRP A 49 14.63 2.87 21.14
N GLU A 50 13.69 2.06 21.64
CA GLU A 50 13.74 0.61 21.47
C GLU A 50 13.37 0.25 20.02
N LEU A 51 14.19 -0.58 19.36
CA LEU A 51 13.88 -1.13 18.04
C LEU A 51 13.29 -2.54 18.21
N ARG A 52 12.11 -2.77 17.64
CA ARG A 52 11.52 -4.12 17.49
C ARG A 52 11.33 -4.46 16.02
N VAL A 53 11.54 -5.74 15.70
CA VAL A 53 11.21 -6.31 14.38
C VAL A 53 10.32 -7.52 14.60
N ASP A 54 9.14 -7.53 14.01
CA ASP A 54 8.19 -8.62 14.18
C ASP A 54 8.40 -9.77 13.18
N GLY A 55 7.59 -10.82 13.34
CA GLY A 55 7.72 -12.06 12.58
C GLY A 55 7.36 -11.99 11.10
N ILE A 56 6.91 -10.81 10.58
CA ILE A 56 6.71 -10.56 9.15
C ILE A 56 7.65 -9.44 8.66
N GLY A 57 8.55 -8.94 9.50
CA GLY A 57 9.53 -7.94 9.13
C GLY A 57 9.07 -6.49 9.29
N ASN A 58 7.93 -6.22 9.94
CA ASN A 58 7.59 -4.85 10.33
C ASN A 58 8.60 -4.35 11.37
N MET A 59 8.98 -3.08 11.27
CA MET A 59 9.96 -2.45 12.18
C MET A 59 9.29 -1.36 12.98
N PHE A 60 9.51 -1.38 14.31
CA PHE A 60 8.94 -0.39 15.23
C PHE A 60 10.05 0.29 16.03
N GLY A 61 10.02 1.63 16.07
CA GLY A 61 10.79 2.44 17.00
C GLY A 61 9.88 2.88 18.16
N LEU A 62 10.09 2.36 19.37
CA LEU A 62 9.19 2.52 20.50
C LEU A 62 9.66 3.60 21.48
N LEU A 63 8.74 4.50 21.84
CA LEU A 63 8.92 5.54 22.85
C LEU A 63 7.96 5.24 24.01
N GLU A 64 8.46 4.64 25.05
CA GLU A 64 7.66 4.33 26.25
C GLU A 64 7.85 5.41 27.31
N TRP A 65 6.85 6.27 27.48
CA TRP A 65 6.80 7.30 28.50
C TRP A 65 5.98 6.89 29.71
N THR A 66 4.91 6.12 29.46
CA THR A 66 3.97 5.62 30.47
C THR A 66 4.05 4.10 30.49
N PRO A 67 4.72 3.47 31.47
CA PRO A 67 4.92 2.03 31.51
C PRO A 67 3.61 1.24 31.44
N GLY A 68 3.54 0.30 30.48
CA GLY A 68 2.38 -0.57 30.25
C GLY A 68 1.19 0.08 29.56
N ALA A 69 1.27 1.38 29.19
CA ALA A 69 0.24 1.98 28.36
C ALA A 69 0.38 1.51 26.90
N PRO A 70 -0.74 1.37 26.15
CA PRO A 70 -0.68 1.06 24.72
C PRO A 70 -0.08 2.19 23.91
N PHE A 71 0.23 1.91 22.64
CA PHE A 71 0.93 2.82 21.75
C PHE A 71 -0.02 3.45 20.71
N VAL A 72 0.12 4.73 20.48
CA VAL A 72 -0.23 5.33 19.19
C VAL A 72 0.88 4.97 18.23
N VAL A 73 0.55 4.40 17.08
CA VAL A 73 1.53 4.07 16.04
C VAL A 73 1.39 5.05 14.90
N ILE A 74 2.51 5.61 14.44
CA ILE A 74 2.56 6.51 13.29
C ILE A 74 3.62 6.04 12.31
N GLY A 75 3.37 6.13 11.01
CA GLY A 75 4.32 5.71 9.99
C GLY A 75 3.66 5.32 8.69
N SER A 76 4.41 4.63 7.84
CA SER A 76 4.05 4.10 6.54
C SER A 76 5.06 3.00 6.15
N HIS A 77 5.52 2.94 4.90
CA HIS A 77 6.47 1.95 4.40
C HIS A 77 7.71 2.60 3.76
N LEU A 78 8.79 1.81 3.60
CA LEU A 78 10.03 2.23 2.92
C LEU A 78 10.29 1.46 1.63
N ASP A 79 9.61 0.34 1.38
CA ASP A 79 9.68 -0.35 0.09
C ASP A 79 9.01 0.47 -1.01
N SER A 80 9.40 0.23 -2.25
CA SER A 80 8.89 0.94 -3.43
C SER A 80 8.44 -0.01 -4.53
N GLN A 81 7.66 0.50 -5.48
CA GLN A 81 7.50 -0.15 -6.78
C GLN A 81 8.83 -0.20 -7.53
N PRO A 82 8.99 -1.15 -8.50
CA PRO A 82 10.12 -1.10 -9.45
C PRO A 82 10.11 0.24 -10.20
N LEU A 83 11.25 0.92 -10.24
CA LEU A 83 11.41 2.25 -10.85
C LEU A 83 10.32 3.23 -10.37
N GLY A 84 10.00 3.18 -9.08
CA GLY A 84 8.94 3.96 -8.45
C GLY A 84 9.37 5.36 -8.07
N GLY A 85 8.44 6.09 -7.44
CA GLY A 85 8.69 7.39 -6.84
C GLY A 85 9.50 7.29 -5.55
N ARG A 86 10.11 8.40 -5.16
CA ARG A 86 10.91 8.47 -3.92
C ARG A 86 10.13 8.98 -2.71
N PHE A 87 8.89 9.44 -2.93
CA PHE A 87 8.05 10.05 -1.90
C PHE A 87 7.06 9.05 -1.30
N ASP A 88 6.56 8.15 -2.14
CA ASP A 88 5.61 7.12 -1.79
C ASP A 88 6.07 6.31 -0.57
N GLY A 89 5.25 6.26 0.47
CA GLY A 89 5.55 5.64 1.76
C GLY A 89 6.70 6.26 2.54
N ALA A 90 7.85 6.45 1.91
CA ALA A 90 9.07 6.94 2.55
C ALA A 90 8.87 8.32 3.19
N TYR A 91 8.13 9.21 2.56
CA TYR A 91 7.75 10.49 3.15
C TYR A 91 7.03 10.28 4.49
N GLY A 92 6.04 9.39 4.55
CA GLY A 92 5.25 9.11 5.74
C GLY A 92 6.08 8.55 6.90
N VAL A 93 7.01 7.63 6.62
CA VAL A 93 7.92 7.08 7.64
C VAL A 93 8.83 8.15 8.21
N ILE A 94 9.49 8.94 7.34
CA ILE A 94 10.45 9.95 7.78
C ILE A 94 9.73 11.09 8.50
N ALA A 95 8.54 11.50 8.04
CA ALA A 95 7.70 12.46 8.74
C ALA A 95 7.30 11.95 10.14
N ALA A 96 6.95 10.67 10.27
CA ALA A 96 6.62 10.05 11.55
C ALA A 96 7.82 10.04 12.51
N MET A 97 9.03 9.72 12.03
CA MET A 97 10.26 9.74 12.84
C MET A 97 10.54 11.14 13.40
N HIS A 98 10.41 12.17 12.58
CA HIS A 98 10.62 13.55 13.00
C HIS A 98 9.49 14.10 13.87
N ALA A 99 8.23 13.73 13.61
CA ALA A 99 7.10 14.05 14.47
C ALA A 99 7.27 13.44 15.86
N ALA A 100 7.60 12.14 15.93
CA ALA A 100 7.84 11.43 17.18
C ALA A 100 8.99 12.05 17.98
N ARG A 101 10.10 12.41 17.30
CA ARG A 101 11.23 13.08 17.98
C ARG A 101 10.86 14.45 18.52
N SER A 102 10.01 15.21 17.82
CA SER A 102 9.53 16.49 18.32
C SER A 102 8.72 16.33 19.60
N ILE A 103 7.79 15.35 19.61
CA ILE A 103 6.95 15.06 20.76
C ILE A 103 7.79 14.52 21.94
N ASP A 104 8.78 13.68 21.68
CA ASP A 104 9.69 13.13 22.68
C ASP A 104 10.45 14.24 23.44
N LEU A 105 10.95 15.23 22.71
CA LEU A 105 11.61 16.41 23.30
C LEU A 105 10.63 17.25 24.13
N GLU A 106 9.40 17.47 23.66
CA GLU A 106 8.36 18.19 24.40
C GLU A 106 7.98 17.46 25.72
N VAL A 107 7.87 16.13 25.68
CA VAL A 107 7.62 15.31 26.88
C VAL A 107 8.77 15.44 27.86
N ALA A 108 10.02 15.35 27.39
CA ALA A 108 11.21 15.49 28.21
C ALA A 108 11.31 16.90 28.85
N GLU A 109 10.96 17.94 28.12
CA GLU A 109 10.97 19.32 28.63
C GLU A 109 9.83 19.60 29.63
N SER A 110 8.63 19.10 29.37
CA SER A 110 7.46 19.31 30.22
C SER A 110 7.47 18.48 31.50
N GLY A 111 8.15 17.32 31.46
CA GLY A 111 8.12 16.29 32.52
C GLY A 111 6.75 15.61 32.69
N MET A 112 5.80 15.85 31.78
CA MET A 112 4.46 15.24 31.82
C MET A 112 4.35 14.12 30.79
N ALA A 113 4.25 12.87 31.26
CA ALA A 113 4.01 11.73 30.39
C ALA A 113 2.60 11.80 29.78
N PRO A 114 2.45 11.57 28.46
CA PRO A 114 1.16 11.48 27.81
C PRO A 114 0.39 10.22 28.25
N ARG A 115 -0.90 10.18 27.92
CA ARG A 115 -1.77 9.04 28.23
C ARG A 115 -1.32 7.75 27.56
N PHE A 116 -0.85 7.83 26.31
CA PHE A 116 -0.39 6.71 25.50
C PHE A 116 1.07 6.90 25.11
N ASN A 117 1.74 5.80 24.91
CA ASN A 117 3.08 5.75 24.33
C ASN A 117 3.02 6.04 22.82
N LEU A 118 4.17 6.23 22.18
CA LEU A 118 4.27 6.44 20.75
C LEU A 118 5.19 5.41 20.11
N ALA A 119 4.83 4.94 18.93
CA ALA A 119 5.71 4.13 18.11
C ALA A 119 5.77 4.66 16.68
N VAL A 120 6.95 4.62 16.09
CA VAL A 120 7.12 4.85 14.64
C VAL A 120 7.23 3.50 13.97
N VAL A 121 6.55 3.32 12.83
CA VAL A 121 6.56 2.05 12.09
C VAL A 121 7.07 2.24 10.66
N ASN A 122 7.78 1.22 10.19
CA ASN A 122 8.02 0.90 8.79
C ASN A 122 7.40 -0.45 8.50
N TRP A 123 6.27 -0.44 7.79
CA TRP A 123 5.55 -1.66 7.40
C TRP A 123 6.30 -2.42 6.31
N PHE A 124 6.19 -3.74 6.32
CA PHE A 124 6.83 -4.61 5.33
C PHE A 124 5.94 -4.85 4.13
N ASN A 125 6.50 -4.70 2.91
CA ASN A 125 5.87 -5.05 1.63
C ASN A 125 4.45 -4.44 1.48
N GLU A 126 4.37 -3.12 1.69
CA GLU A 126 3.11 -2.41 1.46
C GLU A 126 2.77 -2.39 -0.02
N GLU A 127 3.74 -2.13 -0.87
CA GLU A 127 3.62 -1.96 -2.30
C GLU A 127 3.20 -3.23 -3.06
N GLY A 128 3.57 -4.40 -2.56
CA GLY A 128 3.25 -5.67 -3.22
C GLY A 128 3.94 -5.88 -4.57
N GLY A 129 4.92 -5.06 -4.91
CA GLY A 129 5.61 -5.14 -6.20
C GLY A 129 6.42 -6.42 -6.38
N ARG A 130 7.09 -6.89 -5.33
CA ARG A 130 7.83 -8.16 -5.33
C ARG A 130 6.98 -9.33 -4.85
N PHE A 131 6.23 -9.16 -3.78
CA PHE A 131 5.40 -10.21 -3.18
C PHE A 131 3.94 -9.77 -3.12
N ALA A 132 3.04 -10.50 -3.76
CA ALA A 132 1.60 -10.25 -3.64
C ALA A 132 1.00 -11.02 -2.44
N PRO A 133 0.02 -10.46 -1.72
CA PRO A 133 -0.63 -9.18 -1.96
C PRO A 133 0.15 -7.98 -1.40
N SER A 134 -0.22 -6.76 -1.83
CA SER A 134 0.22 -5.52 -1.19
C SER A 134 -0.39 -5.33 0.20
N ILE A 135 0.09 -4.33 0.96
CA ILE A 135 -0.31 -4.04 2.35
C ILE A 135 -0.08 -5.27 3.26
N MET A 136 0.99 -6.04 2.98
CA MET A 136 1.20 -7.34 3.61
C MET A 136 1.50 -7.21 5.10
N GLY A 137 2.44 -6.37 5.47
CA GLY A 137 2.94 -6.25 6.84
C GLY A 137 1.87 -5.77 7.82
N SER A 138 1.19 -4.67 7.51
CA SER A 138 0.11 -4.14 8.33
C SER A 138 -1.12 -5.05 8.36
N SER A 139 -1.42 -5.77 7.26
CA SER A 139 -2.51 -6.74 7.23
C SER A 139 -2.23 -7.97 8.09
N VAL A 140 -0.99 -8.46 8.13
CA VAL A 140 -0.60 -9.53 9.06
C VAL A 140 -0.67 -9.04 10.50
N PHE A 141 -0.16 -7.83 10.78
CA PHE A 141 -0.24 -7.22 12.09
C PHE A 141 -1.70 -7.02 12.56
N ALA A 142 -2.59 -6.62 11.68
CA ALA A 142 -4.01 -6.46 11.94
C ALA A 142 -4.79 -7.79 12.02
N GLY A 143 -4.16 -8.94 11.77
CA GLY A 143 -4.80 -10.25 11.75
C GLY A 143 -5.71 -10.50 10.54
N LEU A 144 -5.60 -9.68 9.49
CA LEU A 144 -6.34 -9.84 8.24
C LEU A 144 -5.72 -10.90 7.33
N LEU A 145 -4.41 -11.09 7.42
CA LEU A 145 -3.65 -12.12 6.70
C LEU A 145 -2.92 -13.04 7.67
N ASP A 146 -2.86 -14.32 7.31
CA ASP A 146 -2.11 -15.32 8.07
C ASP A 146 -0.61 -15.17 7.82
N ARG A 147 0.17 -15.00 8.90
CA ARG A 147 1.62 -14.78 8.83
C ARG A 147 2.36 -15.90 8.12
N GLU A 148 2.06 -17.16 8.45
CA GLU A 148 2.78 -18.29 7.87
C GLU A 148 2.51 -18.45 6.38
N LYS A 149 1.27 -18.17 5.95
CA LYS A 149 0.93 -18.14 4.51
C LYS A 149 1.67 -17.02 3.81
N MET A 150 1.75 -15.82 4.41
CA MET A 150 2.48 -14.70 3.80
C MET A 150 3.98 -14.96 3.73
N LEU A 151 4.56 -15.57 4.75
CA LEU A 151 5.97 -15.98 4.72
C LEU A 151 6.30 -17.03 3.66
N ALA A 152 5.30 -17.80 3.22
CA ALA A 152 5.44 -18.82 2.16
C ALA A 152 5.19 -18.27 0.74
N VAL A 153 4.70 -17.04 0.60
CA VAL A 153 4.53 -16.39 -0.71
C VAL A 153 5.88 -16.24 -1.39
N THR A 154 5.94 -16.52 -2.69
CA THR A 154 7.18 -16.42 -3.49
C THR A 154 7.09 -15.29 -4.51
N ASP A 155 8.24 -14.71 -4.83
CA ASP A 155 8.41 -13.81 -5.98
C ASP A 155 8.50 -14.59 -7.31
N LEU A 156 8.64 -13.87 -8.42
CA LEU A 156 8.74 -14.47 -9.76
C LEU A 156 9.99 -15.36 -9.97
N GLN A 157 10.98 -15.27 -9.08
CA GLN A 157 12.18 -16.12 -9.08
C GLN A 157 12.04 -17.34 -8.16
N GLY A 158 10.92 -17.47 -7.46
CA GLY A 158 10.64 -18.57 -6.54
C GLY A 158 11.24 -18.39 -5.13
N VAL A 159 11.75 -17.19 -4.80
CA VAL A 159 12.26 -16.86 -3.46
C VAL A 159 11.07 -16.51 -2.56
N SER A 160 10.94 -17.18 -1.42
CA SER A 160 9.88 -16.89 -0.46
C SER A 160 10.14 -15.59 0.34
N VAL A 161 9.06 -14.98 0.87
CA VAL A 161 9.16 -13.86 1.80
C VAL A 161 10.07 -14.20 2.98
N ARG A 162 9.93 -15.42 3.55
CA ARG A 162 10.78 -15.90 4.64
C ARG A 162 12.26 -15.89 4.28
N GLU A 163 12.62 -16.51 3.16
CA GLU A 163 14.01 -16.57 2.68
C GLU A 163 14.57 -15.19 2.39
N ALA A 164 13.76 -14.30 1.82
CA ALA A 164 14.18 -12.95 1.51
C ALA A 164 14.43 -12.12 2.78
N LEU A 165 13.51 -12.18 3.77
CA LEU A 165 13.67 -11.49 5.07
C LEU A 165 14.85 -12.02 5.87
N ASP A 166 15.04 -13.35 5.89
CA ASP A 166 16.18 -13.99 6.56
C ASP A 166 17.50 -13.57 5.89
N GLY A 167 17.52 -13.57 4.56
CA GLY A 167 18.68 -13.17 3.76
C GLY A 167 19.17 -11.74 4.00
N ILE A 168 18.24 -10.83 4.35
CA ILE A 168 18.58 -9.45 4.71
C ILE A 168 18.67 -9.20 6.23
N GLY A 169 18.43 -10.23 7.07
CA GLY A 169 18.51 -10.16 8.52
C GLY A 169 17.34 -9.44 9.20
N TYR A 170 16.17 -9.40 8.58
CA TYR A 170 14.98 -8.71 9.10
C TYR A 170 13.76 -9.63 9.32
N LEU A 171 13.94 -10.95 9.35
CA LEU A 171 12.96 -11.88 9.88
C LEU A 171 13.03 -11.82 11.41
N GLY A 172 12.13 -11.03 12.02
CA GLY A 172 12.11 -10.84 13.47
C GLY A 172 11.34 -11.93 14.20
N THR A 173 11.31 -11.79 15.53
CA THR A 173 10.58 -12.71 16.43
C THR A 173 9.77 -11.96 17.47
N ALA A 174 9.84 -10.63 17.50
CA ALA A 174 9.10 -9.83 18.45
C ALA A 174 7.61 -9.76 18.09
N GLU A 175 6.78 -9.52 19.11
CA GLU A 175 5.40 -9.10 18.88
C GLU A 175 5.37 -7.57 18.72
N GLY A 176 4.47 -7.09 17.88
CA GLY A 176 4.26 -5.64 17.72
C GLY A 176 3.63 -5.01 18.97
N PRO A 177 3.61 -3.68 19.08
CA PRO A 177 3.05 -2.97 20.22
C PRO A 177 1.53 -3.12 20.32
N GLU A 178 0.98 -3.08 21.54
CA GLU A 178 -0.46 -2.95 21.75
C GLU A 178 -0.93 -1.56 21.28
N LEU A 179 -2.01 -1.51 20.48
CA LEU A 179 -2.46 -0.29 19.82
C LEU A 179 -3.48 0.51 20.65
N ALA A 180 -3.27 1.84 20.72
CA ALA A 180 -4.25 2.83 21.15
C ALA A 180 -4.87 3.58 19.94
N GLY A 181 -4.14 3.70 18.84
CA GLY A 181 -4.55 4.39 17.62
C GLY A 181 -3.46 4.35 16.56
N TYR A 182 -3.80 4.79 15.34
CA TYR A 182 -2.87 4.86 14.22
C TYR A 182 -3.01 6.18 13.47
N ALA A 183 -1.90 6.73 12.97
CA ALA A 183 -1.95 7.84 12.02
C ALA A 183 -0.88 7.68 10.94
N GLU A 184 -1.29 7.97 9.71
CA GLU A 184 -0.43 7.95 8.53
C GLU A 184 -0.57 9.26 7.76
N ILE A 185 0.55 9.77 7.24
CA ILE A 185 0.57 10.83 6.26
C ILE A 185 1.26 10.34 5.00
N HIS A 186 0.69 10.69 3.86
CA HIS A 186 1.15 10.21 2.56
C HIS A 186 1.02 11.31 1.51
N ILE A 187 1.58 11.13 0.34
CA ILE A 187 1.25 11.92 -0.84
C ILE A 187 -0.13 11.50 -1.37
N GLU A 188 -0.87 12.41 -2.01
CA GLU A 188 -2.23 12.12 -2.49
C GLU A 188 -2.25 11.06 -3.60
N GLN A 189 -1.21 10.98 -4.42
CA GLN A 189 -1.16 10.15 -5.64
C GLN A 189 -2.27 10.52 -6.65
N GLY A 190 -2.87 11.68 -6.46
CA GLY A 190 -3.96 12.25 -7.24
C GLY A 190 -3.76 13.76 -7.45
N ARG A 191 -4.70 14.42 -8.12
CA ARG A 191 -4.58 15.84 -8.54
C ARG A 191 -5.49 16.79 -7.80
N ILE A 192 -6.25 16.33 -6.82
CA ILE A 192 -7.33 17.13 -6.24
C ILE A 192 -6.75 18.26 -5.39
N LEU A 193 -5.82 17.94 -4.50
CA LEU A 193 -5.23 18.93 -3.59
C LEU A 193 -4.44 20.00 -4.36
N GLU A 194 -3.63 19.58 -5.33
CA GLU A 194 -2.87 20.48 -6.18
C GLU A 194 -3.80 21.44 -6.96
N ARG A 195 -4.81 20.89 -7.66
CA ARG A 195 -5.75 21.68 -8.48
C ARG A 195 -6.56 22.68 -7.68
N GLU A 196 -6.88 22.34 -6.43
CA GLU A 196 -7.69 23.20 -5.57
C GLU A 196 -6.85 24.12 -4.65
N GLY A 197 -5.52 23.96 -4.64
CA GLY A 197 -4.62 24.72 -3.76
C GLY A 197 -4.84 24.41 -2.28
N ILE A 198 -5.15 23.15 -1.95
CA ILE A 198 -5.43 22.67 -0.59
C ILE A 198 -4.18 22.03 0.00
N ASN A 199 -3.81 22.41 1.23
CA ASN A 199 -2.61 21.89 1.88
C ASN A 199 -2.75 20.44 2.34
N ILE A 200 -3.93 20.05 2.89
CA ILE A 200 -4.11 18.75 3.56
C ILE A 200 -5.41 18.08 3.12
N GLY A 201 -5.29 16.83 2.66
CA GLY A 201 -6.39 15.91 2.47
C GLY A 201 -6.70 15.15 3.76
N LEU A 202 -7.98 15.17 4.18
CA LEU A 202 -8.48 14.37 5.31
C LEU A 202 -9.20 13.18 4.71
N VAL A 203 -8.54 12.00 4.72
CA VAL A 203 -9.08 10.82 4.07
C VAL A 203 -10.24 10.26 4.86
N ASP A 204 -11.44 10.22 4.26
CA ASP A 204 -12.66 9.74 4.90
C ASP A 204 -13.03 8.30 4.57
N SER A 205 -12.56 7.78 3.42
CA SER A 205 -12.79 6.38 3.02
C SER A 205 -11.81 5.94 1.93
N SER A 206 -11.61 4.61 1.84
CA SER A 206 -10.95 3.98 0.69
C SER A 206 -11.96 3.66 -0.41
N TRP A 207 -11.49 3.44 -1.63
CA TRP A 207 -12.27 2.86 -2.71
C TRP A 207 -12.40 1.34 -2.56
N TYR A 208 -13.45 0.79 -3.18
CA TYR A 208 -13.59 -0.65 -3.38
C TYR A 208 -12.61 -1.10 -4.47
N THR A 209 -11.89 -2.18 -4.19
CA THR A 209 -10.94 -2.79 -5.13
C THR A 209 -11.29 -4.25 -5.33
N GLN A 210 -11.26 -4.71 -6.57
CA GLN A 210 -11.35 -6.12 -6.91
C GLN A 210 -10.39 -6.46 -8.03
N LYS A 211 -9.50 -7.42 -7.77
CA LYS A 211 -8.60 -7.96 -8.78
C LYS A 211 -9.14 -9.27 -9.33
N LEU A 212 -8.85 -9.52 -10.59
CA LEU A 212 -9.16 -10.76 -11.31
C LEU A 212 -7.85 -11.43 -11.71
N ASP A 213 -7.67 -12.66 -11.25
CA ASP A 213 -6.63 -13.57 -11.70
C ASP A 213 -7.17 -14.31 -12.94
N ILE A 214 -6.56 -14.06 -14.09
CA ILE A 214 -7.06 -14.54 -15.39
C ILE A 214 -6.00 -15.41 -16.04
N GLU A 215 -6.35 -16.67 -16.30
CA GLU A 215 -5.53 -17.63 -17.02
C GLU A 215 -6.17 -17.94 -18.35
N VAL A 216 -5.44 -17.67 -19.44
CA VAL A 216 -5.86 -17.96 -20.81
C VAL A 216 -5.07 -19.16 -21.32
N LEU A 217 -5.78 -20.22 -21.68
CA LEU A 217 -5.21 -21.49 -22.15
C LEU A 217 -5.58 -21.74 -23.62
N GLY A 218 -4.56 -21.79 -24.45
CA GLY A 218 -4.64 -22.14 -25.86
C GLY A 218 -3.77 -23.37 -26.17
N GLU A 219 -3.28 -23.45 -27.40
CA GLU A 219 -2.43 -24.54 -27.88
C GLU A 219 -1.14 -24.02 -28.51
N GLN A 220 -0.01 -24.60 -28.11
CA GLN A 220 1.28 -24.27 -28.70
C GLN A 220 1.37 -24.82 -30.13
N SER A 221 1.76 -23.96 -31.05
CA SER A 221 1.93 -24.35 -32.45
C SER A 221 3.06 -23.57 -33.12
N HIS A 222 3.40 -23.99 -34.36
CA HIS A 222 4.48 -23.37 -35.13
C HIS A 222 4.02 -22.06 -35.76
N THR A 223 4.72 -20.94 -35.51
CA THR A 223 4.34 -19.60 -36.00
C THR A 223 4.24 -19.49 -37.51
N GLY A 224 5.03 -20.23 -38.29
CA GLY A 224 5.03 -20.18 -39.75
C GLY A 224 4.23 -21.30 -40.41
N ALA A 225 4.20 -22.53 -39.84
CA ALA A 225 3.60 -23.70 -40.49
C ALA A 225 2.12 -23.93 -40.14
N THR A 226 1.68 -23.50 -38.95
CA THR A 226 0.27 -23.65 -38.54
C THR A 226 -0.60 -22.62 -39.21
N ALA A 227 -1.62 -23.10 -39.97
CA ALA A 227 -2.58 -22.21 -40.62
C ALA A 227 -3.31 -21.33 -39.58
N MET A 228 -3.69 -20.09 -39.97
CA MET A 228 -4.34 -19.16 -39.03
C MET A 228 -5.65 -19.71 -38.48
N ALA A 229 -6.39 -20.48 -39.25
CA ALA A 229 -7.67 -21.08 -38.83
C ALA A 229 -7.52 -22.20 -37.78
N ASP A 230 -6.32 -22.77 -37.67
CA ASP A 230 -6.03 -23.91 -36.76
C ASP A 230 -5.31 -23.44 -35.48
N ARG A 231 -5.24 -22.12 -35.23
CA ARG A 231 -4.53 -21.55 -34.08
C ARG A 231 -5.46 -21.33 -32.92
N HIS A 232 -5.08 -21.83 -31.76
CA HIS A 232 -5.68 -21.50 -30.46
C HIS A 232 -4.69 -20.62 -29.66
N ASP A 233 -4.57 -19.35 -30.09
CA ASP A 233 -3.52 -18.43 -29.63
C ASP A 233 -3.90 -17.73 -28.33
N ALA A 234 -3.32 -18.21 -27.22
CA ALA A 234 -3.57 -17.64 -25.89
C ALA A 234 -3.14 -16.17 -25.78
N LEU A 235 -2.08 -15.73 -26.49
CA LEU A 235 -1.58 -14.37 -26.43
C LEU A 235 -2.51 -13.39 -27.17
N VAL A 236 -3.02 -13.77 -28.33
CA VAL A 236 -4.02 -12.96 -29.05
C VAL A 236 -5.28 -12.80 -28.24
N ALA A 237 -5.77 -13.86 -27.61
CA ALA A 237 -6.94 -13.80 -26.74
C ALA A 237 -6.70 -12.94 -25.49
N ALA A 238 -5.56 -13.11 -24.81
CA ALA A 238 -5.17 -12.29 -23.69
C ALA A 238 -5.07 -10.79 -24.07
N SER A 239 -4.55 -10.48 -25.24
CA SER A 239 -4.49 -9.09 -25.76
C SER A 239 -5.88 -8.47 -25.92
N LYS A 240 -6.87 -9.23 -26.41
CA LYS A 240 -8.26 -8.79 -26.48
C LYS A 240 -8.85 -8.59 -25.08
N ILE A 241 -8.57 -9.48 -24.12
CA ILE A 241 -9.02 -9.32 -22.73
C ILE A 241 -8.44 -8.05 -22.11
N ILE A 242 -7.16 -7.74 -22.34
CA ILE A 242 -6.54 -6.49 -21.87
C ILE A 242 -7.30 -5.27 -22.42
N LEU A 243 -7.66 -5.28 -23.69
CA LEU A 243 -8.47 -4.20 -24.28
C LEU A 243 -9.88 -4.13 -23.67
N MET A 244 -10.52 -5.27 -23.40
CA MET A 244 -11.82 -5.30 -22.71
C MET A 244 -11.73 -4.70 -21.30
N VAL A 245 -10.68 -5.02 -20.54
CA VAL A 245 -10.43 -4.43 -19.20
C VAL A 245 -10.23 -2.92 -19.29
N HIS A 246 -9.50 -2.44 -20.30
CA HIS A 246 -9.34 -1.00 -20.54
C HIS A 246 -10.67 -0.34 -20.93
N ASP A 247 -11.42 -0.96 -21.82
CA ASP A 247 -12.59 -0.34 -22.46
C ASP A 247 -13.84 -0.38 -21.58
N VAL A 248 -13.94 -1.30 -20.61
CA VAL A 248 -15.09 -1.40 -19.70
C VAL A 248 -15.35 -0.11 -18.92
N THR A 249 -14.33 0.71 -18.70
CA THR A 249 -14.48 2.02 -18.04
C THR A 249 -15.37 2.99 -18.81
N LYS A 250 -15.46 2.84 -20.14
CA LYS A 250 -16.26 3.70 -21.03
C LYS A 250 -17.77 3.55 -20.85
N ASP A 251 -18.20 2.45 -20.22
CA ASP A 251 -19.62 2.16 -19.96
C ASP A 251 -20.14 2.89 -18.70
N PHE A 252 -19.25 3.59 -17.98
CA PHE A 252 -19.56 4.32 -16.76
C PHE A 252 -19.24 5.81 -16.88
N ALA A 253 -19.70 6.59 -15.91
CA ALA A 253 -19.38 8.03 -15.86
C ALA A 253 -17.85 8.23 -15.74
N GLU A 254 -17.36 9.35 -16.27
CA GLU A 254 -15.95 9.71 -16.20
C GLU A 254 -15.44 9.67 -14.75
N GLU A 255 -14.27 9.09 -14.53
CA GLU A 255 -13.64 8.90 -13.22
C GLU A 255 -14.41 7.98 -12.22
N ALA A 256 -15.57 7.41 -12.59
CA ALA A 256 -16.32 6.52 -11.69
C ALA A 256 -15.70 5.14 -11.53
N LEU A 257 -14.96 4.66 -12.55
CA LEU A 257 -14.28 3.37 -12.57
C LEU A 257 -12.87 3.57 -13.13
N VAL A 258 -11.87 2.98 -12.44
CA VAL A 258 -10.52 2.82 -12.99
C VAL A 258 -10.21 1.34 -13.14
N SER A 259 -9.45 1.00 -14.18
CA SER A 259 -9.03 -0.36 -14.47
C SER A 259 -7.61 -0.42 -15.01
N SER A 260 -6.94 -1.55 -14.77
CA SER A 260 -5.62 -1.81 -15.33
C SER A 260 -5.33 -3.30 -15.44
N VAL A 261 -4.35 -3.64 -16.29
CA VAL A 261 -3.64 -4.92 -16.25
C VAL A 261 -2.18 -4.60 -16.04
N GLY A 262 -1.68 -4.87 -14.82
CA GLY A 262 -0.32 -4.53 -14.40
C GLY A 262 0.66 -5.70 -14.46
N GLN A 263 0.19 -6.94 -14.53
CA GLN A 263 1.03 -8.14 -14.57
C GLN A 263 0.60 -9.06 -15.69
N LEU A 264 1.59 -9.59 -16.44
CA LEU A 264 1.39 -10.59 -17.48
C LEU A 264 2.57 -11.53 -17.53
N THR A 265 2.30 -12.84 -17.60
CA THR A 265 3.29 -13.88 -17.89
C THR A 265 2.86 -14.74 -19.07
N LEU A 266 3.82 -15.25 -19.85
CA LEU A 266 3.59 -15.88 -21.14
C LEU A 266 4.36 -17.20 -21.24
N GLU A 267 3.70 -18.27 -21.70
CA GLU A 267 4.33 -19.58 -21.94
C GLU A 267 4.00 -20.16 -23.32
N PRO A 268 5.02 -20.70 -24.02
CA PRO A 268 6.42 -20.35 -23.87
C PRO A 268 6.65 -18.94 -24.41
N ASN A 269 7.53 -18.19 -23.77
CA ASN A 269 7.95 -16.87 -24.26
C ASN A 269 9.04 -17.04 -25.33
N SER A 270 8.62 -17.44 -26.55
CA SER A 270 9.51 -17.74 -27.66
C SER A 270 9.01 -17.12 -28.96
N PRO A 271 9.89 -16.52 -29.77
CA PRO A 271 9.49 -15.82 -31.00
C PRO A 271 9.04 -16.73 -32.14
N ILE A 272 9.18 -18.06 -32.00
CA ILE A 272 8.90 -19.03 -33.07
C ILE A 272 7.76 -20.03 -32.76
N VAL A 273 7.02 -19.77 -31.68
CA VAL A 273 5.83 -20.58 -31.32
C VAL A 273 4.64 -19.69 -30.97
N VAL A 274 3.44 -20.17 -31.26
CA VAL A 274 2.18 -19.61 -30.77
C VAL A 274 2.06 -19.95 -29.28
N ALA A 275 1.69 -19.00 -28.45
CA ALA A 275 1.62 -19.17 -27.01
C ALA A 275 0.49 -20.11 -26.58
N ARG A 276 0.79 -21.03 -25.66
CA ARG A 276 -0.19 -21.95 -25.11
C ARG A 276 -0.88 -21.43 -23.85
N ARG A 277 -0.23 -20.52 -23.12
CA ARG A 277 -0.74 -20.02 -21.86
C ARG A 277 -0.31 -18.56 -21.63
N VAL A 278 -1.26 -17.76 -21.17
CA VAL A 278 -1.01 -16.43 -20.64
C VAL A 278 -1.71 -16.32 -19.29
N HIS A 279 -1.00 -15.79 -18.30
CA HIS A 279 -1.56 -15.41 -17.02
C HIS A 279 -1.48 -13.89 -16.90
N LEU A 280 -2.55 -13.25 -16.47
CA LEU A 280 -2.61 -11.80 -16.25
C LEU A 280 -3.48 -11.46 -15.03
N VAL A 281 -3.19 -10.32 -14.41
CA VAL A 281 -3.97 -9.79 -13.30
C VAL A 281 -4.60 -8.47 -13.70
N ALA A 282 -5.93 -8.43 -13.69
CA ALA A 282 -6.71 -7.22 -13.89
C ALA A 282 -7.12 -6.62 -12.54
N ASP A 283 -7.16 -5.29 -12.45
CA ASP A 283 -7.55 -4.51 -11.27
C ASP A 283 -8.71 -3.58 -11.64
N LEU A 284 -9.79 -3.61 -10.86
CA LEU A 284 -10.97 -2.76 -10.99
C LEU A 284 -11.19 -2.01 -9.68
N ARG A 285 -11.34 -0.69 -9.74
CA ARG A 285 -11.57 0.16 -8.55
C ARG A 285 -12.65 1.20 -8.79
N SER A 286 -13.48 1.43 -7.77
CA SER A 286 -14.51 2.47 -7.77
C SER A 286 -14.83 2.93 -6.34
N GLY A 287 -15.28 4.18 -6.21
CA GLY A 287 -15.94 4.67 -4.99
C GLY A 287 -17.30 4.02 -4.73
N ASP A 288 -17.85 3.29 -5.71
CA ASP A 288 -19.11 2.57 -5.63
C ASP A 288 -18.90 1.08 -5.95
N PRO A 289 -19.12 0.15 -5.00
CA PRO A 289 -18.98 -1.29 -5.23
C PRO A 289 -19.91 -1.85 -6.31
N GLU A 290 -21.08 -1.23 -6.55
CA GLU A 290 -22.03 -1.68 -7.55
C GLU A 290 -21.45 -1.48 -8.97
N ILE A 291 -20.68 -0.41 -9.18
CA ILE A 291 -19.99 -0.14 -10.45
C ILE A 291 -18.97 -1.24 -10.74
N VAL A 292 -18.14 -1.63 -9.76
CA VAL A 292 -17.16 -2.73 -9.94
C VAL A 292 -17.87 -4.05 -10.21
N THR A 293 -18.97 -4.33 -9.51
CA THR A 293 -19.78 -5.53 -9.72
C THR A 293 -20.34 -5.58 -11.14
N ALA A 294 -20.88 -4.48 -11.63
CA ALA A 294 -21.42 -4.37 -13.00
C ALA A 294 -20.31 -4.52 -14.06
N ALA A 295 -19.18 -3.82 -13.88
CA ALA A 295 -18.03 -3.91 -14.76
C ALA A 295 -17.47 -5.34 -14.85
N ARG A 296 -17.33 -6.00 -13.69
CA ARG A 296 -16.90 -7.40 -13.62
C ARG A 296 -17.86 -8.33 -14.37
N ALA A 297 -19.17 -8.16 -14.19
CA ALA A 297 -20.17 -8.97 -14.89
C ALA A 297 -20.06 -8.81 -16.42
N ALA A 298 -19.96 -7.57 -16.89
CA ALA A 298 -19.77 -7.26 -18.31
C ALA A 298 -18.48 -7.86 -18.88
N LEU A 299 -17.36 -7.77 -18.14
CA LEU A 299 -16.09 -8.39 -18.51
C LEU A 299 -16.20 -9.92 -18.64
N LEU A 300 -16.83 -10.60 -17.68
CA LEU A 300 -17.01 -12.05 -17.72
C LEU A 300 -17.81 -12.49 -18.93
N GLU A 301 -18.89 -11.79 -19.28
CA GLU A 301 -19.70 -12.08 -20.47
C GLU A 301 -18.88 -11.94 -21.76
N GLN A 302 -18.10 -10.87 -21.88
CA GLN A 302 -17.22 -10.63 -23.03
C GLN A 302 -16.12 -11.68 -23.12
N ILE A 303 -15.49 -12.06 -22.00
CA ILE A 303 -14.45 -13.11 -21.94
C ILE A 303 -15.02 -14.46 -22.35
N ASP A 304 -16.22 -14.81 -21.90
CA ASP A 304 -16.89 -16.05 -22.27
C ASP A 304 -17.24 -16.10 -23.78
N ALA A 305 -17.64 -14.98 -24.36
CA ALA A 305 -17.89 -14.87 -25.79
C ALA A 305 -16.57 -15.03 -26.58
N LEU A 306 -15.51 -14.36 -26.16
CA LEU A 306 -14.17 -14.49 -26.74
C LEU A 306 -13.64 -15.93 -26.68
N ALA A 307 -13.81 -16.60 -25.53
CA ALA A 307 -13.35 -17.97 -25.34
C ALA A 307 -13.99 -18.94 -26.34
N ARG A 308 -15.30 -18.78 -26.60
CA ARG A 308 -16.02 -19.54 -27.62
C ARG A 308 -15.59 -19.21 -29.04
N GLU A 309 -15.39 -17.92 -29.36
CA GLU A 309 -14.96 -17.48 -30.70
C GLU A 309 -13.59 -18.05 -31.10
N HIS A 310 -12.66 -18.11 -30.13
CA HIS A 310 -11.27 -18.53 -30.36
C HIS A 310 -11.00 -19.98 -30.03
N ASP A 311 -12.02 -20.74 -29.60
CA ASP A 311 -11.90 -22.12 -29.11
C ASP A 311 -10.74 -22.32 -28.13
N ILE A 312 -10.74 -21.46 -27.08
CA ILE A 312 -9.77 -21.45 -25.99
C ILE A 312 -10.49 -21.57 -24.65
N LYS A 313 -9.73 -21.91 -23.61
CA LYS A 313 -10.24 -21.92 -22.24
C LYS A 313 -9.72 -20.70 -21.48
N VAL A 314 -10.63 -19.98 -20.80
CA VAL A 314 -10.27 -18.89 -19.89
C VAL A 314 -10.79 -19.21 -18.50
N ASN A 315 -9.88 -19.20 -17.51
CA ASN A 315 -10.22 -19.34 -16.11
C ASN A 315 -10.11 -17.94 -15.47
N VAL A 316 -11.16 -17.50 -14.81
CA VAL A 316 -11.17 -16.22 -14.07
C VAL A 316 -11.49 -16.51 -12.61
N LYS A 317 -10.66 -15.99 -11.70
CA LYS A 317 -10.87 -16.07 -10.25
C LYS A 317 -10.82 -14.69 -9.65
N ASP A 318 -11.71 -14.44 -8.68
CA ASP A 318 -11.60 -13.24 -7.87
C ASP A 318 -10.40 -13.34 -6.93
N PHE A 319 -9.68 -12.24 -6.86
CA PHE A 319 -8.44 -12.14 -6.11
C PHE A 319 -8.36 -10.75 -5.46
N ASP A 320 -7.84 -10.66 -4.24
CA ASP A 320 -7.60 -9.40 -3.51
C ASP A 320 -8.81 -8.42 -3.54
N ILE A 321 -9.93 -8.86 -2.95
CA ILE A 321 -11.13 -8.02 -2.81
C ILE A 321 -11.01 -7.18 -1.55
N ARG A 322 -11.04 -5.85 -1.71
CA ARG A 322 -10.98 -4.88 -0.62
C ARG A 322 -12.23 -4.03 -0.57
N PRO A 323 -13.10 -4.23 0.43
CA PRO A 323 -14.29 -3.41 0.59
C PRO A 323 -13.92 -1.98 1.01
N ILE A 324 -14.82 -1.03 0.74
CA ILE A 324 -14.68 0.35 1.22
C ILE A 324 -14.51 0.35 2.74
N ARG A 325 -13.49 1.04 3.23
CA ARG A 325 -13.25 1.29 4.64
C ARG A 325 -13.44 2.77 4.93
N ARG A 326 -14.34 3.09 5.85
CA ARG A 326 -14.56 4.47 6.31
C ARG A 326 -13.69 4.74 7.53
N PHE A 327 -13.00 5.88 7.51
CA PHE A 327 -12.23 6.33 8.68
C PHE A 327 -13.15 6.94 9.74
N PRO A 328 -12.79 6.88 11.04
CA PRO A 328 -13.60 7.39 12.13
C PRO A 328 -13.90 8.88 11.99
N LYS A 329 -15.16 9.28 12.15
CA LYS A 329 -15.58 10.68 12.11
C LYS A 329 -14.82 11.54 13.12
N ALA A 330 -14.57 11.03 14.32
CA ALA A 330 -13.79 11.71 15.35
C ALA A 330 -12.34 11.98 14.91
N GLY A 331 -11.71 11.07 14.14
CA GLY A 331 -10.40 11.27 13.55
C GLY A 331 -10.39 12.40 12.52
N LEU A 332 -11.42 12.47 11.66
CA LEU A 332 -11.59 13.55 10.69
C LEU A 332 -11.79 14.91 11.38
N GLU A 333 -12.62 14.96 12.42
CA GLU A 333 -12.88 16.17 13.21
C GLU A 333 -11.61 16.63 13.95
N LEU A 334 -10.86 15.69 14.52
CA LEU A 334 -9.57 15.95 15.14
C LEU A 334 -8.60 16.57 14.14
N SER A 335 -8.46 15.96 12.98
CA SER A 335 -7.55 16.40 11.91
C SER A 335 -7.94 17.78 11.39
N ALA A 336 -9.24 18.05 11.16
CA ALA A 336 -9.73 19.36 10.76
C ALA A 336 -9.43 20.44 11.82
N LYS A 337 -9.59 20.10 13.11
CA LYS A 337 -9.24 21.01 14.23
C LYS A 337 -7.74 21.33 14.26
N VAL A 338 -6.89 20.31 14.03
CA VAL A 338 -5.42 20.50 13.98
C VAL A 338 -5.04 21.36 12.79
N ALA A 339 -5.56 21.08 11.58
CA ALA A 339 -5.34 21.92 10.40
C ALA A 339 -5.73 23.39 10.65
N GLY A 340 -6.91 23.61 11.24
CA GLY A 340 -7.36 24.96 11.61
C GLY A 340 -6.45 25.68 12.60
N LYS A 341 -5.92 24.97 13.61
CA LYS A 341 -4.93 25.54 14.58
C LYS A 341 -3.61 25.94 13.88
N LEU A 342 -3.23 25.22 12.84
CA LEU A 342 -2.02 25.48 12.05
C LEU A 342 -2.24 26.50 10.93
N GLY A 343 -3.48 26.98 10.72
CA GLY A 343 -3.83 27.88 9.63
C GLY A 343 -3.78 27.22 8.24
N LEU A 344 -3.90 25.88 8.16
CA LEU A 344 -3.83 25.11 6.94
C LEU A 344 -5.22 24.93 6.33
N SER A 345 -5.32 25.05 5.00
CA SER A 345 -6.50 24.64 4.26
C SER A 345 -6.59 23.10 4.26
N SER A 346 -7.82 22.58 4.43
CA SER A 346 -8.04 21.13 4.39
C SER A 346 -9.38 20.78 3.79
N ARG A 347 -9.48 19.59 3.17
CA ARG A 347 -10.74 19.03 2.66
C ARG A 347 -10.83 17.55 2.92
N ARG A 348 -12.05 17.02 2.95
CA ARG A 348 -12.27 15.57 2.91
C ARG A 348 -12.01 15.03 1.53
N ILE A 349 -11.40 13.85 1.47
CA ILE A 349 -11.00 13.18 0.23
C ILE A 349 -11.09 11.66 0.42
N GLN A 350 -11.33 10.93 -0.66
CA GLN A 350 -11.23 9.46 -0.66
C GLN A 350 -9.83 9.05 -1.15
N THR A 351 -9.34 7.87 -0.73
CA THR A 351 -8.18 7.26 -1.35
C THR A 351 -8.60 6.22 -2.38
N MET A 352 -8.03 6.30 -3.57
CA MET A 352 -8.14 5.28 -4.62
C MET A 352 -7.07 4.20 -4.50
N ALA A 353 -6.02 4.48 -3.73
CA ALA A 353 -4.92 3.56 -3.45
C ALA A 353 -5.17 2.77 -2.15
N GLY A 354 -4.49 1.64 -2.02
CA GLY A 354 -4.36 0.94 -0.75
C GLY A 354 -3.31 1.66 0.12
N HIS A 355 -3.51 1.66 1.44
CA HIS A 355 -2.55 2.17 2.41
C HIS A 355 -2.60 1.33 3.68
N ASP A 356 -1.52 1.32 4.43
CA ASP A 356 -1.44 0.60 5.72
C ASP A 356 -2.53 1.07 6.70
N SER A 357 -2.90 2.35 6.67
CA SER A 357 -4.00 2.90 7.44
C SER A 357 -5.35 2.22 7.21
N VAL A 358 -5.58 1.67 6.01
CA VAL A 358 -6.82 0.92 5.69
C VAL A 358 -6.87 -0.40 6.47
N ALA A 359 -5.74 -1.10 6.58
CA ALA A 359 -5.61 -2.31 7.39
C ALA A 359 -5.67 -1.95 8.89
N MET A 360 -4.92 -0.94 9.32
CA MET A 360 -4.87 -0.52 10.72
C MET A 360 -6.22 -0.02 11.23
N ASN A 361 -7.04 0.60 10.38
CA ASN A 361 -8.39 1.05 10.71
C ASN A 361 -9.37 -0.09 11.04
N THR A 362 -8.98 -1.35 10.87
CA THR A 362 -9.77 -2.52 11.30
C THR A 362 -9.54 -2.91 12.76
N VAL A 363 -8.43 -2.46 13.35
CA VAL A 363 -8.00 -2.88 14.71
C VAL A 363 -7.82 -1.72 15.68
N ALA A 364 -7.70 -0.48 15.18
CA ALA A 364 -7.59 0.72 16.01
C ALA A 364 -8.20 1.94 15.31
N PRO A 365 -8.66 2.96 16.06
CA PRO A 365 -9.05 4.24 15.48
C PRO A 365 -7.89 4.83 14.68
N SER A 366 -8.09 5.05 13.38
CA SER A 366 -7.02 5.48 12.47
C SER A 366 -7.33 6.82 11.82
N VAL A 367 -6.26 7.56 11.53
CA VAL A 367 -6.26 8.83 10.78
C VAL A 367 -5.36 8.66 9.57
N MET A 368 -5.86 9.06 8.40
CA MET A 368 -5.09 9.11 7.16
C MET A 368 -5.10 10.52 6.59
N LEU A 369 -3.93 11.04 6.27
CA LEU A 369 -3.71 12.41 5.81
C LEU A 369 -2.97 12.40 4.48
N PHE A 370 -3.32 13.33 3.58
CA PHE A 370 -2.59 13.54 2.34
C PHE A 370 -1.99 14.93 2.25
N ILE A 371 -0.83 15.01 1.57
CA ILE A 371 -0.26 16.24 1.03
C ILE A 371 -0.37 16.23 -0.51
N PRO A 372 -0.31 17.39 -1.19
CA PRO A 372 -0.41 17.45 -2.65
C PRO A 372 0.64 16.61 -3.37
N SER A 373 0.25 16.02 -4.50
CA SER A 373 1.13 15.41 -5.49
C SER A 373 1.13 16.26 -6.75
N VAL A 374 2.30 16.64 -7.25
CA VAL A 374 2.43 17.42 -8.48
C VAL A 374 2.01 16.55 -9.66
N ASP A 375 1.13 17.06 -10.50
CA ASP A 375 0.51 16.34 -11.61
C ASP A 375 -0.27 15.07 -11.21
N GLY A 376 -0.40 14.77 -9.93
CA GLY A 376 -1.07 13.56 -9.42
C GLY A 376 -0.39 12.26 -9.83
N VAL A 377 0.91 12.30 -10.11
CA VAL A 377 1.67 11.16 -10.61
C VAL A 377 2.26 10.39 -9.44
N SER A 378 2.14 9.06 -9.47
CA SER A 378 2.78 8.15 -8.54
C SER A 378 3.20 6.84 -9.21
N HIS A 379 3.92 5.96 -8.48
CA HIS A 379 4.44 4.69 -8.97
C HIS A 379 5.36 4.84 -10.22
N CYS A 380 6.04 5.96 -10.33
CA CYS A 380 7.03 6.18 -11.39
C CYS A 380 8.08 7.21 -10.96
N GLU A 381 9.22 7.22 -11.63
CA GLU A 381 10.38 8.04 -11.31
C GLU A 381 10.13 9.57 -11.32
N ARG A 382 9.09 10.05 -12.03
CA ARG A 382 8.72 11.48 -12.09
C ARG A 382 7.75 11.93 -11.01
N GLU A 383 7.40 11.06 -10.06
CA GLU A 383 6.62 11.40 -8.86
C GLU A 383 7.28 12.56 -8.12
N PHE A 384 6.47 13.54 -7.71
CA PHE A 384 6.99 14.72 -7.05
C PHE A 384 5.97 15.37 -6.10
N THR A 385 6.48 15.85 -4.96
CA THR A 385 5.82 16.81 -4.09
C THR A 385 6.85 17.85 -3.63
N THR A 386 6.41 19.04 -3.25
CA THR A 386 7.34 20.12 -2.87
C THR A 386 7.87 19.95 -1.45
N ASP A 387 9.05 20.50 -1.19
CA ASP A 387 9.62 20.54 0.17
C ASP A 387 8.69 21.28 1.15
N ASP A 388 8.00 22.34 0.69
CA ASP A 388 7.05 23.09 1.50
C ASP A 388 5.82 22.27 1.88
N ASP A 389 5.28 21.47 0.95
CA ASP A 389 4.17 20.54 1.22
C ASP A 389 4.59 19.45 2.19
N MET A 390 5.80 18.89 2.04
CA MET A 390 6.34 17.90 2.97
C MET A 390 6.50 18.46 4.39
N VAL A 391 7.02 19.69 4.54
CA VAL A 391 7.18 20.35 5.84
C VAL A 391 5.83 20.69 6.46
N THR A 392 4.87 21.12 5.64
CA THR A 392 3.49 21.39 6.06
C THR A 392 2.83 20.11 6.58
N GLY A 393 2.97 19.00 5.86
CA GLY A 393 2.44 17.72 6.30
C GLY A 393 3.11 17.16 7.55
N LEU A 394 4.44 17.35 7.72
CA LEU A 394 5.13 17.02 8.96
C LEU A 394 4.52 17.76 10.16
N ALA A 395 4.26 19.07 10.02
CA ALA A 395 3.61 19.85 11.08
C ALA A 395 2.21 19.33 11.40
N MET A 396 1.45 18.96 10.35
CA MET A 396 0.12 18.38 10.49
C MET A 396 0.15 17.03 11.22
N LEU A 397 1.01 16.09 10.80
CA LEU A 397 1.17 14.78 11.45
C LEU A 397 1.61 14.93 12.91
N THR A 398 2.56 15.85 13.19
CA THR A 398 3.02 16.14 14.56
C THR A 398 1.86 16.61 15.44
N GLY A 399 1.02 17.52 14.92
CA GLY A 399 -0.16 18.01 15.64
C GLY A 399 -1.17 16.91 15.94
N VAL A 400 -1.47 16.05 14.95
CA VAL A 400 -2.39 14.91 15.11
C VAL A 400 -1.82 13.89 16.10
N ALA A 401 -0.57 13.50 15.95
CA ALA A 401 0.08 12.55 16.84
C ALA A 401 0.09 13.01 18.30
N ARG A 402 0.37 14.31 18.54
CA ARG A 402 0.31 14.92 19.87
C ARG A 402 -1.07 14.81 20.53
N GLU A 403 -2.13 15.09 19.78
CA GLU A 403 -3.51 14.95 20.28
C GLU A 403 -3.85 13.47 20.53
N LEU A 404 -3.38 12.53 19.66
CA LEU A 404 -3.62 11.09 19.82
C LEU A 404 -2.94 10.54 21.07
N VAL A 405 -1.65 10.84 21.33
CA VAL A 405 -0.96 10.36 22.54
C VAL A 405 -1.56 10.96 23.81
N SER A 406 -2.18 12.15 23.72
CA SER A 406 -2.93 12.76 24.82
C SER A 406 -4.29 12.11 25.06
N GLY A 407 -4.74 11.21 24.17
CA GLY A 407 -5.96 10.42 24.34
C GLY A 407 -7.18 10.98 23.61
N ALA A 408 -7.03 11.79 22.57
CA ALA A 408 -8.14 12.44 21.87
C ALA A 408 -9.14 11.46 21.23
N LEU A 409 -8.71 10.25 20.84
CA LEU A 409 -9.57 9.18 20.33
C LEU A 409 -9.77 8.03 21.34
N ALA A 410 -9.39 8.22 22.60
CA ALA A 410 -9.57 7.20 23.62
C ALA A 410 -11.06 6.91 23.87
N GLY A 411 -11.41 5.62 23.86
CA GLY A 411 -12.81 5.19 24.07
C GLY A 411 -13.67 5.22 22.81
N GLN A 412 -13.13 5.56 21.64
CA GLN A 412 -13.79 5.27 20.38
C GLN A 412 -13.92 3.76 20.21
N GLU A 413 -15.09 3.30 19.76
CA GLU A 413 -15.29 1.87 19.49
C GLU A 413 -14.24 1.37 18.49
N ARG A 414 -13.61 0.24 18.82
CA ARG A 414 -12.81 -0.48 17.85
C ARG A 414 -13.74 -0.92 16.72
N PRO A 415 -13.37 -0.74 15.45
CA PRO A 415 -14.17 -1.27 14.35
C PRO A 415 -14.40 -2.77 14.58
N THR A 416 -15.68 -3.21 14.54
CA THR A 416 -16.02 -4.60 14.84
C THR A 416 -15.50 -5.56 13.78
N ALA A 417 -15.01 -6.72 14.22
CA ALA A 417 -14.37 -7.75 13.38
C ALA A 417 -15.30 -8.41 12.32
N GLU A 418 -16.58 -8.09 12.27
CA GLU A 418 -17.56 -8.66 11.32
C GLU A 418 -17.19 -8.43 9.84
N LEU A 419 -16.28 -7.48 9.57
CA LEU A 419 -15.78 -7.20 8.21
C LEU A 419 -14.47 -7.92 7.86
N ALA A 420 -13.82 -8.59 8.83
CA ALA A 420 -12.57 -9.35 8.59
C ALA A 420 -12.81 -10.68 7.84
N THR A 421 -14.01 -11.26 7.95
CA THR A 421 -14.32 -12.59 7.37
C THR A 421 -14.47 -12.58 5.85
N ALA A 422 -14.76 -11.45 5.21
CA ALA A 422 -14.86 -11.37 3.76
C ALA A 422 -13.48 -11.45 3.04
N VAL A 423 -12.40 -11.02 3.72
CA VAL A 423 -11.03 -11.03 3.17
C VAL A 423 -10.36 -12.39 3.38
N ALA A 424 -10.64 -13.07 4.49
CA ALA A 424 -10.05 -14.38 4.79
C ALA A 424 -10.52 -15.50 3.84
N GLY A 425 -11.72 -15.38 3.25
CA GLY A 425 -12.23 -16.33 2.25
C GLY A 425 -11.45 -16.32 0.94
N ALA A 426 -10.89 -15.18 0.54
CA ALA A 426 -10.13 -15.04 -0.71
C ALA A 426 -8.69 -15.58 -0.60
N ALA A 427 -8.06 -15.47 0.58
CA ALA A 427 -6.69 -15.96 0.81
C ALA A 427 -6.59 -17.51 0.87
N GLY A 428 -7.69 -18.20 1.18
CA GLY A 428 -7.74 -19.66 1.23
C GLY A 428 -7.64 -20.38 -0.13
N ALA A 429 -7.86 -19.65 -1.22
CA ALA A 429 -7.88 -20.24 -2.57
C ALA A 429 -6.48 -20.33 -3.24
N MET A 430 -5.46 -19.67 -2.69
CA MET A 430 -4.12 -19.62 -3.30
C MET A 430 -3.21 -20.79 -2.96
N ALA A 431 -3.52 -21.59 -1.92
CA ALA A 431 -2.67 -22.72 -1.46
C ALA A 431 -2.92 -24.06 -2.17
N GLY A 432 -3.78 -24.14 -3.18
CA GLY A 432 -4.23 -25.39 -3.80
C GLY A 432 -3.76 -25.67 -5.23
N GLY A 433 -2.77 -24.96 -5.74
CA GLY A 433 -2.39 -25.01 -7.16
C GLY A 433 -0.96 -25.47 -7.48
N ALA A 434 -0.33 -26.28 -6.62
CA ALA A 434 0.94 -26.95 -6.94
C ALA A 434 0.78 -28.46 -6.74
N ALA A 435 0.35 -29.19 -7.76
CA ALA A 435 0.58 -30.62 -7.97
C ALA A 435 0.56 -30.87 -9.48
#